data_034929300aad636171480e409e3bf93e
#
_entry.id   034929300aad636171480e409e3bf93e
#
_cell.length_a   1.000
_cell.length_b   1.000
_cell.length_c   1.000
_cell.angle_alpha   90.00
_cell.angle_beta   90.00
_cell.angle_gamma   90.00
#
_symmetry.space_group_name_H-M   'P 1'
#
loop_
_entity.id
_entity.type
_entity.pdbx_description
1 polymer ?
#
loop_
_entity_poly.entity_id
_entity_poly.type
_entity_poly.pdbx_seq_one_letter_code
_entity_poly.pdbx_strand_id
1 'polypeptide(L)' 'MNLENVIYKLQRTLDRRIEALAISVTSGGVDNMETYKYIIGQINALEATKQEISNLLNQKEQNEGTVVDINTKNSLTK' A
#
# COMPACT_ATOMS: atom_id res chain seq x y z
N MET A 1 12.09 -7.50 17.33
CA MET A 1 11.79 -7.11 15.96
C MET A 1 11.05 -5.80 15.96
N ASN A 2 11.43 -4.96 15.05
CA ASN A 2 10.91 -3.60 14.99
C ASN A 2 9.71 -3.59 14.03
N LEU A 3 8.63 -2.96 14.46
CA LEU A 3 7.40 -2.92 13.67
C LEU A 3 7.62 -2.24 12.33
N GLU A 4 8.43 -1.19 12.30
CA GLU A 4 8.70 -0.48 11.06
C GLU A 4 9.39 -1.38 10.05
N ASN A 5 10.29 -2.24 10.52
CA ASN A 5 10.92 -3.22 9.63
C ASN A 5 9.92 -4.20 9.06
N VAL A 6 8.98 -4.65 9.90
CA VAL A 6 7.95 -5.57 9.45
C VAL A 6 7.11 -4.93 8.35
N ILE A 7 6.71 -3.69 8.55
CA ILE A 7 5.88 -3.00 7.57
C ILE A 7 6.67 -2.75 6.29
N TYR A 8 7.93 -2.38 6.40
CA TYR A 8 8.77 -2.19 5.21
C TYR A 8 8.87 -3.48 4.41
N LYS A 9 9.09 -4.60 5.10
CA LYS A 9 9.19 -5.88 4.41
C LYS A 9 7.86 -6.26 3.76
N LEU A 10 6.76 -5.94 4.42
CA LEU A 10 5.44 -6.20 3.82
C LEU A 10 5.27 -5.40 2.55
N GLN A 11 5.63 -4.12 2.56
CA GLN A 11 5.55 -3.30 1.36
C GLN A 11 6.41 -3.86 0.24
N ARG A 12 7.62 -4.34 0.58
CA ARG A 12 8.48 -4.96 -0.42
C ARG A 12 7.86 -6.22 -0.99
N THR A 13 7.20 -7.00 -0.13
CA THR A 13 6.52 -8.21 -0.60
C THR A 13 5.39 -7.86 -1.57
N LEU A 14 4.63 -6.83 -1.25
CA LEU A 14 3.55 -6.40 -2.14
C LEU A 14 4.10 -5.93 -3.49
N ASP A 15 5.20 -5.17 -3.47
CA ASP A 15 5.83 -4.74 -4.71
C ASP A 15 6.24 -5.92 -5.57
N ARG A 16 6.82 -6.93 -4.95
CA ARG A 16 7.26 -8.10 -5.72
C ARG A 16 6.08 -8.86 -6.30
N ARG A 17 4.98 -8.94 -5.57
CA ARG A 17 3.79 -9.60 -6.10
C ARG A 17 3.18 -8.84 -7.26
N ILE A 18 3.13 -7.52 -7.14
CA ILE A 18 2.63 -6.70 -8.24
C ILE A 18 3.50 -6.87 -9.48
N GLU A 19 4.81 -6.84 -9.27
CA GLU A 19 5.74 -6.98 -10.39
C GLU A 19 5.60 -8.34 -11.07
N ALA A 20 5.48 -9.41 -10.26
CA ALA A 20 5.33 -10.75 -10.83
C ALA A 20 4.06 -10.84 -11.67
N LEU A 21 2.97 -10.24 -11.20
CA LEU A 21 1.73 -10.25 -11.96
C LEU A 21 1.86 -9.41 -13.23
N ALA A 22 2.51 -8.26 -13.14
CA ALA A 22 2.71 -7.42 -14.31
C ALA A 22 3.54 -8.13 -15.35
N ILE A 23 4.58 -8.85 -14.94
CA ILE A 23 5.41 -9.60 -15.86
C ILE A 23 4.59 -10.69 -16.54
N SER A 24 3.72 -11.36 -15.81
CA SER A 24 2.92 -12.42 -16.42
C SER A 24 2.00 -11.89 -17.50
N VAL A 25 1.54 -10.64 -17.37
CA VAL A 25 0.71 -10.02 -18.39
C VAL A 25 1.53 -9.60 -19.60
N THR A 26 2.71 -9.02 -19.35
CA THR A 26 3.49 -8.43 -20.45
C THR A 26 4.38 -9.43 -21.17
N SER A 27 4.60 -10.60 -20.59
CA SER A 27 5.50 -11.59 -21.17
C SER A 27 4.80 -12.54 -22.16
N GLY A 28 3.51 -12.33 -22.40
CA GLY A 28 2.78 -13.17 -23.32
C GLY A 28 2.21 -14.42 -22.68
N GLY A 29 2.25 -14.52 -21.37
CA GLY A 29 1.68 -15.68 -20.68
C GLY A 29 0.19 -15.66 -20.54
N VAL A 30 -0.46 -14.55 -20.91
CA VAL A 30 -1.90 -14.40 -20.78
C VAL A 30 -2.48 -14.30 -22.19
N ASP A 31 -3.35 -15.24 -22.53
CA ASP A 31 -3.88 -15.34 -23.88
C ASP A 31 -5.39 -15.17 -23.96
N ASN A 32 -6.05 -14.82 -22.86
CA ASN A 32 -7.48 -14.58 -22.94
C ASN A 32 -7.86 -13.45 -21.99
N MET A 33 -9.02 -12.86 -22.28
CA MET A 33 -9.46 -11.66 -21.59
C MET A 33 -9.84 -11.94 -20.13
N GLU A 34 -10.38 -13.10 -19.85
CA GLU A 34 -10.77 -13.41 -18.48
C GLU A 34 -9.57 -13.47 -17.56
N THR A 35 -8.52 -14.14 -18.00
CA THR A 35 -7.30 -14.24 -17.21
C THR A 35 -6.66 -12.87 -17.08
N TYR A 36 -6.67 -12.08 -18.16
CA TYR A 36 -6.14 -10.73 -18.12
C TYR A 36 -6.86 -9.90 -17.07
N LYS A 37 -8.19 -9.91 -17.10
CA LYS A 37 -8.95 -9.12 -16.15
C LYS A 37 -8.73 -9.58 -14.71
N TYR A 38 -8.58 -10.88 -14.50
CA TYR A 38 -8.33 -11.43 -13.19
C TYR A 38 -7.00 -10.90 -12.64
N ILE A 39 -5.96 -10.93 -13.47
CA ILE A 39 -4.64 -10.47 -13.04
C ILE A 39 -4.64 -8.97 -12.79
N ILE A 40 -5.27 -8.20 -13.67
CA ILE A 40 -5.37 -6.75 -13.47
C ILE A 40 -6.10 -6.44 -12.19
N GLY A 41 -7.17 -7.20 -11.88
CA GLY A 41 -7.88 -7.01 -10.62
C GLY A 41 -6.99 -7.28 -9.42
N GLN A 42 -6.14 -8.31 -9.50
CA GLN A 42 -5.22 -8.59 -8.41
C GLN A 42 -4.18 -7.47 -8.25
N ILE A 43 -3.65 -6.97 -9.36
CA ILE A 43 -2.70 -5.87 -9.29
C ILE A 43 -3.35 -4.66 -8.65
N ASN A 44 -4.56 -4.32 -9.07
CA ASN A 44 -5.26 -3.18 -8.49
C ASN A 44 -5.50 -3.34 -7.01
N ALA A 45 -5.88 -4.55 -6.58
CA ALA A 45 -6.11 -4.80 -5.17
C ALA A 45 -4.83 -4.68 -4.36
N LEU A 46 -3.72 -5.18 -4.88
CA LEU A 46 -2.45 -5.08 -4.19
C LEU A 46 -1.96 -3.64 -4.12
N GLU A 47 -2.17 -2.88 -5.19
CA GLU A 47 -1.79 -1.47 -5.19
C GLU A 47 -2.63 -0.68 -4.20
N ALA A 48 -3.92 -0.99 -4.11
CA ALA A 48 -4.78 -0.33 -3.12
C ALA A 48 -4.31 -0.66 -1.70
N THR A 49 -3.89 -1.90 -1.47
CA THR A 49 -3.37 -2.30 -0.17
C THR A 49 -2.08 -1.56 0.16
N LYS A 50 -1.18 -1.43 -0.81
CA LYS A 50 0.04 -0.65 -0.61
C LYS A 50 -0.30 0.79 -0.23
N GLN A 51 -1.25 1.38 -0.94
CA GLN A 51 -1.63 2.75 -0.68
C GLN A 51 -2.20 2.88 0.73
N GLU A 52 -2.99 1.90 1.14
CA GLU A 52 -3.56 1.92 2.48
C GLU A 52 -2.47 1.87 3.55
N ILE A 53 -1.47 1.02 3.35
CA ILE A 53 -0.37 0.94 4.30
C ILE A 53 0.37 2.26 4.37
N SER A 54 0.62 2.87 3.21
CA SER A 54 1.31 4.17 3.17
C SER A 54 0.49 5.24 3.88
N ASN A 55 -0.83 5.23 3.69
CA ASN A 55 -1.70 6.18 4.36
C ASN A 55 -1.66 6.01 5.88
N LEU A 56 -1.67 4.76 6.33
CA LEU A 56 -1.62 4.51 7.77
C LEU A 56 -0.28 4.94 8.36
N LEU A 57 0.81 4.71 7.64
CA LEU A 57 2.11 5.16 8.10
C LEU A 57 2.17 6.69 8.17
N ASN A 58 1.63 7.36 7.16
CA ASN A 58 1.61 8.81 7.17
C ASN A 58 0.79 9.34 8.34
N GLN A 59 -0.34 8.71 8.61
CA GLN A 59 -1.16 9.12 9.74
C GLN A 59 -0.40 8.94 11.06
N LYS A 60 0.31 7.83 11.19
CA LYS A 60 1.08 7.58 12.40
C LYS A 60 2.16 8.64 12.57
N GLU A 61 2.87 8.95 11.51
CA GLU A 61 3.93 9.94 11.57
C GLU A 61 3.40 11.32 11.87
N GLN A 62 2.27 11.67 11.27
CA GLN A 62 1.66 12.96 11.53
C GLN A 62 1.18 13.07 12.98
N ASN A 63 0.57 12.01 13.47
CA ASN A 63 0.10 12.01 14.85
C ASN A 63 1.26 12.16 15.82
N GLU A 64 2.35 11.51 15.56
CA GLU A 64 3.51 11.62 16.44
C GLU A 64 4.18 12.98 16.32
N GLY A 65 4.19 13.53 15.11
CA GLY A 65 4.85 14.81 14.90
C GLY A 65 4.01 16.00 15.27
N THR A 66 2.69 15.85 15.33
CA THR A 66 1.79 16.96 15.53
C THR A 66 0.96 16.85 16.79
N VAL A 67 1.31 15.94 17.66
CA VAL A 67 0.52 15.74 18.88
C VAL A 67 0.43 17.02 19.69
N VAL A 68 1.46 17.82 19.67
CA VAL A 68 1.45 19.09 20.39
C VAL A 68 0.47 20.05 19.75
N ASP A 69 0.49 20.11 18.45
CA ASP A 69 -0.41 21.00 17.73
C ASP A 69 -1.86 20.62 17.95
N ILE A 70 -2.13 19.35 17.94
CA ILE A 70 -3.50 18.88 18.11
C ILE A 70 -4.05 19.31 19.48
N ASN A 71 -3.22 19.24 20.45
CA ASN A 71 -3.65 19.63 21.78
C ASN A 71 -3.99 21.10 21.87
N THR A 72 -3.46 21.88 21.01
CA THR A 72 -3.75 23.30 21.01
C THR A 72 -4.97 23.63 20.20
N LYS A 73 -5.34 22.74 19.41
CA LYS A 73 -6.49 22.98 18.59
C LYS A 73 -7.71 22.30 19.07
N ASN A 74 -7.66 21.79 18.93
CA ASN A 74 -8.58 21.10 18.60
C ASN A 74 -9.19 21.00 18.90
N SER A 75 -8.59 21.39 18.88
CA SER A 75 -9.12 21.38 18.85
C SER A 75 -9.45 21.81 18.35
N LEU A 76 -9.49 22.28 18.21
CA LEU A 76 -9.95 22.61 17.70
C LEU A 76 -10.46 22.49 17.03
N THR A 77 -10.43 22.51 17.02
CA THR A 77 -10.98 22.32 16.50
C THR A 77 -11.50 22.13 16.48
N LYS A 78 -11.64 22.53 16.79
CA LYS A 78 -12.32 22.41 16.89
C LYS A 78 -12.75 22.48 16.98
#